data_9107d0855c0090f2883da20c8e078145
#
_entry.id   9107d0855c0090f2883da20c8e078145
#
_cell.length_a   1.000
_cell.length_b   1.000
_cell.length_c   1.000
_cell.angle_alpha   90.00
_cell.angle_beta   90.00
_cell.angle_gamma   90.00
#
_symmetry.space_group_name_H-M   'P 1'
#
loop_
_entity.id
_entity.type
_entity.pdbx_description
1 polymer ?
#
loop_
_entity_poly.entity_id
_entity_poly.type
_entity_poly.pdbx_seq_one_letter_code
_entity_poly.pdbx_strand_id
1 'polypeptide(L)'
;MCGRYHILRPIAAMAELFGFGSGPNTGPAYNIAPTMPVPIVRLTPNPPKREVAFVRWGLIPTWSKDPLHHSPLINARVETVWQKPSFKSAIVRRRCLMPADGFWEWQRTFDDSAHKKQAYRVHRTDDQPMAFGGIWEHWLGVDGSEIESVAMLTCEPNRLMSKIHHRMPIILQPDQFDAWLDHQETPEKNRQIADMLVPCAENIIALYAVHNRVGNVRNNDADLLLPLRNSDEQAKMVPNGTQGNLL
;
A
#
# COMPACT_ATOMS: atom_id res chain seq x y z
N MET A 1 5.34 -4.99 -7.53
CA MET A 1 4.92 -5.05 -6.10
C MET A 1 4.42 -3.68 -5.74
N CYS A 2 3.25 -3.58 -5.08
CA CYS A 2 2.68 -2.30 -4.67
C CYS A 2 3.68 -1.55 -3.78
N GLY A 3 4.29 -0.52 -4.31
CA GLY A 3 5.31 0.29 -3.66
C GLY A 3 4.98 1.78 -3.64
N ARG A 4 3.77 2.15 -4.01
CA ARG A 4 3.27 3.52 -4.01
C ARG A 4 1.77 3.54 -3.79
N TYR A 5 1.29 4.43 -2.94
CA TYR A 5 -0.14 4.67 -2.77
C TYR A 5 -0.43 6.12 -2.42
N HIS A 6 -1.69 6.48 -2.28
CA HIS A 6 -2.09 7.84 -1.95
C HIS A 6 -3.23 7.86 -0.94
N ILE A 7 -3.26 8.93 -0.15
CA ILE A 7 -4.33 9.30 0.77
C ILE A 7 -4.75 10.72 0.41
N LEU A 8 -6.00 10.91 0.03
CA LEU A 8 -6.52 12.19 -0.43
C LEU A 8 -7.33 12.89 0.66
N ARG A 9 -7.98 12.10 1.51
CA ARG A 9 -8.80 12.57 2.61
C ARG A 9 -7.97 12.76 3.87
N PRO A 10 -8.29 13.75 4.71
CA PRO A 10 -7.73 13.82 6.06
C PRO A 10 -7.99 12.52 6.83
N ILE A 11 -7.03 12.07 7.61
CA ILE A 11 -7.20 10.86 8.42
C ILE A 11 -8.39 10.98 9.37
N ALA A 12 -8.62 12.17 9.94
CA ALA A 12 -9.81 12.43 10.77
C ALA A 12 -11.12 12.12 10.05
N ALA A 13 -11.21 12.36 8.73
CA ALA A 13 -12.42 12.07 7.94
C ALA A 13 -12.66 10.57 7.69
N MET A 14 -11.67 9.73 7.98
CA MET A 14 -11.78 8.27 7.87
C MET A 14 -12.20 7.60 9.20
N ALA A 15 -12.34 8.38 10.29
CA ALA A 15 -12.58 7.86 11.63
C ALA A 15 -13.83 6.96 11.73
N GLU A 16 -14.93 7.37 11.11
CA GLU A 16 -16.18 6.60 11.10
C GLU A 16 -16.01 5.25 10.39
N LEU A 17 -15.45 5.26 9.18
CA LEU A 17 -15.25 4.05 8.39
C LEU A 17 -14.34 3.04 9.09
N PHE A 18 -13.23 3.52 9.65
CA PHE A 18 -12.24 2.66 10.29
C PHE A 18 -12.50 2.41 11.78
N GLY A 19 -13.47 3.11 12.37
CA GLY A 19 -13.92 2.90 13.75
C GLY A 19 -12.95 3.36 14.84
N PHE A 20 -12.12 4.37 14.57
CA PHE A 20 -11.26 4.98 15.60
C PHE A 20 -11.84 6.32 16.10
N GLY A 21 -11.52 6.69 17.34
CA GLY A 21 -12.18 7.85 18.00
C GLY A 21 -11.78 9.21 17.41
N SER A 22 -10.49 9.44 17.18
CA SER A 22 -9.96 10.69 16.62
C SER A 22 -8.65 10.45 15.88
N GLY A 23 -8.37 11.29 14.92
CA GLY A 23 -7.14 11.25 14.15
C GLY A 23 -6.69 12.65 13.73
N PRO A 24 -5.45 12.81 13.28
CA PRO A 24 -4.94 14.09 12.83
C PRO A 24 -5.65 14.56 11.54
N ASN A 25 -5.84 15.88 11.46
CA ASN A 25 -6.28 16.53 10.24
C ASN A 25 -5.08 16.70 9.29
N THR A 26 -4.75 15.65 8.55
CA THR A 26 -3.63 15.63 7.61
C THR A 26 -4.04 16.21 6.26
N GLY A 27 -3.11 16.88 5.61
CA GLY A 27 -3.27 17.20 4.18
C GLY A 27 -3.18 15.95 3.29
N PRO A 28 -3.57 16.07 2.01
CA PRO A 28 -3.47 14.97 1.05
C PRO A 28 -2.02 14.58 0.78
N ALA A 29 -1.78 13.27 0.64
CA ALA A 29 -0.51 12.70 0.25
C ALA A 29 -0.72 11.89 -1.05
N TYR A 30 -0.34 12.49 -2.17
CA TYR A 30 -0.62 11.93 -3.50
C TYR A 30 0.37 10.84 -3.92
N ASN A 31 1.53 10.74 -3.26
CA ASN A 31 2.60 9.87 -3.71
C ASN A 31 3.43 9.30 -2.55
N ILE A 32 2.78 8.55 -1.69
CA ILE A 32 3.41 7.89 -0.55
C ILE A 32 4.34 6.78 -1.05
N ALA A 33 5.58 6.81 -0.58
CA ALA A 33 6.65 5.90 -0.97
C ALA A 33 7.20 5.11 0.23
N PRO A 34 7.92 4.01 0.00
CA PRO A 34 8.61 3.28 1.05
C PRO A 34 9.46 4.17 1.94
N THR A 35 9.55 3.80 3.20
CA THR A 35 10.24 4.49 4.30
C THR A 35 9.57 5.75 4.85
N MET A 36 8.55 6.26 4.18
CA MET A 36 7.75 7.37 4.71
C MET A 36 6.89 6.92 5.91
N PRO A 37 6.56 7.84 6.82
CA PRO A 37 5.55 7.60 7.85
C PRO A 37 4.18 7.45 7.19
N VAL A 38 3.44 6.42 7.61
CA VAL A 38 2.11 6.10 7.08
C VAL A 38 1.14 5.80 8.21
N PRO A 39 -0.13 6.17 8.08
CA PRO A 39 -1.12 5.83 9.08
C PRO A 39 -1.46 4.34 9.02
N ILE A 40 -1.59 3.73 10.19
CA ILE A 40 -2.21 2.43 10.38
C ILE A 40 -3.32 2.54 11.41
N VAL A 41 -4.35 1.71 11.26
CA VAL A 41 -5.37 1.51 12.30
C VAL A 41 -5.12 0.15 12.93
N ARG A 42 -4.94 0.13 14.24
CA ARG A 42 -4.69 -1.07 15.04
C ARG A 42 -5.57 -1.13 16.27
N LEU A 43 -5.66 -2.30 16.87
CA LEU A 43 -6.39 -2.48 18.12
C LEU A 43 -5.43 -2.33 19.31
N THR A 44 -5.79 -1.46 20.27
CA THR A 44 -5.08 -1.38 21.57
C THR A 44 -5.49 -2.55 22.46
N PRO A 45 -4.62 -3.02 23.38
CA PRO A 45 -4.94 -4.22 24.16
C PRO A 45 -5.95 -3.99 25.30
N ASN A 46 -5.87 -2.87 26.07
CA ASN A 46 -6.65 -2.68 27.30
C ASN A 46 -7.03 -1.21 27.52
N PRO A 47 -8.32 -0.84 27.45
CA PRO A 47 -9.39 -1.61 26.81
C PRO A 47 -9.20 -1.72 25.30
N PRO A 48 -9.72 -2.77 24.67
CA PRO A 48 -9.65 -2.89 23.22
C PRO A 48 -10.38 -1.73 22.55
N LYS A 49 -9.63 -0.93 21.78
CA LYS A 49 -10.19 0.15 20.96
C LYS A 49 -9.32 0.32 19.72
N ARG A 50 -9.91 0.76 18.63
CA ARG A 50 -9.14 1.11 17.44
C ARG A 50 -8.49 2.46 17.64
N GLU A 51 -7.21 2.53 17.30
CA GLU A 51 -6.44 3.78 17.27
C GLU A 51 -5.73 3.93 15.92
N VAL A 52 -5.46 5.17 15.54
CA VAL A 52 -4.57 5.47 14.43
C VAL A 52 -3.17 5.78 14.95
N ALA A 53 -2.16 5.16 14.37
CA ALA A 53 -0.75 5.42 14.63
C ALA A 53 -0.02 5.71 13.31
N PHE A 54 1.03 6.54 13.36
CA PHE A 54 1.91 6.77 12.22
C PHE A 54 3.18 5.97 12.40
N VAL A 55 3.45 5.07 11.46
CA VAL A 55 4.57 4.13 11.51
C VAL A 55 5.35 4.17 10.20
N ARG A 56 6.61 3.74 10.20
CA ARG A 56 7.45 3.66 9.02
C ARG A 56 6.96 2.57 8.06
N TRP A 57 6.76 2.88 6.79
CA TRP A 57 6.46 1.86 5.77
C TRP A 57 7.73 1.13 5.34
N GLY A 58 7.84 -0.10 5.73
CA GLY A 58 9.00 -0.98 5.57
C GLY A 58 9.34 -1.61 6.91
N LEU A 59 8.71 -2.78 7.15
CA LEU A 59 8.78 -3.51 8.40
C LEU A 59 10.23 -3.85 8.77
N ILE A 60 10.55 -3.59 10.02
CA ILE A 60 11.82 -3.93 10.66
C ILE A 60 11.56 -5.08 11.62
N PRO A 61 12.12 -6.28 11.37
CA PRO A 61 11.96 -7.40 12.29
C PRO A 61 12.57 -7.07 13.66
N THR A 62 11.94 -7.53 14.73
CA THR A 62 12.40 -7.29 16.12
C THR A 62 13.82 -7.76 16.40
N TRP A 63 14.28 -8.77 15.68
CA TRP A 63 15.63 -9.34 15.80
C TRP A 63 16.71 -8.63 14.97
N SER A 64 16.33 -7.60 14.18
CA SER A 64 17.30 -6.87 13.35
C SER A 64 18.31 -6.13 14.21
N LYS A 65 19.60 -6.32 13.94
CA LYS A 65 20.68 -5.61 14.64
C LYS A 65 20.90 -4.20 14.08
N ASP A 66 20.62 -4.02 12.79
CA ASP A 66 20.72 -2.74 12.11
C ASP A 66 19.42 -2.47 11.35
N PRO A 67 18.51 -1.70 11.97
CA PRO A 67 17.14 -1.55 11.46
C PRO A 67 17.05 -0.77 10.15
N LEU A 68 18.03 0.05 9.81
CA LEU A 68 18.00 0.94 8.65
C LEU A 68 18.92 0.52 7.50
N HIS A 69 19.80 -0.44 7.72
CA HIS A 69 20.82 -0.84 6.75
C HIS A 69 20.31 -1.82 5.67
N HIS A 70 19.16 -2.44 5.87
CA HIS A 70 18.59 -3.41 4.93
C HIS A 70 17.52 -2.79 4.05
N SER A 71 17.32 -3.39 2.86
CA SER A 71 16.18 -3.04 2.01
C SER A 71 14.88 -3.17 2.80
N PRO A 72 14.03 -2.13 2.83
CA PRO A 72 12.81 -2.12 3.64
C PRO A 72 11.85 -3.23 3.19
N LEU A 73 11.32 -3.99 4.16
CA LEU A 73 10.33 -5.03 3.91
C LEU A 73 8.94 -4.37 3.75
N ILE A 74 8.72 -3.72 2.62
CA ILE A 74 7.50 -2.94 2.35
C ILE A 74 6.27 -3.82 2.11
N ASN A 75 6.48 -5.07 1.66
CA ASN A 75 5.42 -6.02 1.37
C ASN A 75 5.72 -7.40 1.97
N ALA A 76 4.68 -8.05 2.47
CA ALA A 76 4.70 -9.46 2.87
C ALA A 76 3.76 -10.28 1.99
N ARG A 77 4.26 -11.37 1.40
CA ARG A 77 3.47 -12.26 0.55
C ARG A 77 2.62 -13.18 1.41
N VAL A 78 1.32 -13.27 1.15
CA VAL A 78 0.40 -14.12 1.91
C VAL A 78 0.79 -15.61 1.88
N GLU A 79 1.39 -16.07 0.79
CA GLU A 79 1.81 -17.46 0.60
C GLU A 79 2.92 -17.90 1.57
N THR A 80 3.69 -16.93 2.09
CA THR A 80 4.86 -17.21 2.93
C THR A 80 4.84 -16.46 4.28
N VAL A 81 3.83 -15.63 4.53
CA VAL A 81 3.77 -14.75 5.71
C VAL A 81 3.80 -15.52 7.02
N TRP A 82 3.15 -16.69 7.07
CA TRP A 82 3.09 -17.56 8.24
C TRP A 82 4.41 -18.29 8.56
N GLN A 83 5.32 -18.38 7.57
CA GLN A 83 6.55 -19.15 7.65
C GLN A 83 7.80 -18.29 7.84
N LYS A 84 7.83 -17.12 7.19
CA LYS A 84 9.01 -16.25 7.19
C LYS A 84 9.27 -15.66 8.58
N PRO A 85 10.49 -15.79 9.13
CA PRO A 85 10.86 -15.26 10.45
C PRO A 85 10.52 -13.77 10.63
N SER A 86 10.64 -12.97 9.56
CA SER A 86 10.35 -11.54 9.59
C SER A 86 8.87 -11.20 9.76
N PHE A 87 7.94 -12.14 9.52
CA PHE A 87 6.51 -11.86 9.43
C PHE A 87 5.63 -12.75 10.30
N LYS A 88 6.10 -13.99 10.63
CA LYS A 88 5.28 -15.00 11.29
C LYS A 88 4.71 -14.58 12.65
N SER A 89 5.42 -13.74 13.40
CA SER A 89 4.92 -13.19 14.67
C SER A 89 3.90 -12.08 14.42
N ALA A 90 4.20 -11.20 13.48
CA ALA A 90 3.37 -10.04 13.20
C ALA A 90 1.99 -10.43 12.62
N ILE A 91 1.93 -11.45 11.74
CA ILE A 91 0.64 -11.91 11.16
C ILE A 91 -0.28 -12.49 12.24
N VAL A 92 0.26 -13.05 13.30
CA VAL A 92 -0.54 -13.60 14.41
C VAL A 92 -0.98 -12.49 15.38
N ARG A 93 -0.09 -11.56 15.72
CA ARG A 93 -0.25 -10.66 16.88
C ARG A 93 -0.37 -9.19 16.56
N ARG A 94 0.01 -8.75 15.36
CA ARG A 94 0.15 -7.32 15.02
C ARG A 94 -0.38 -7.03 13.63
N ARG A 95 -1.65 -7.41 13.41
CA ARG A 95 -2.37 -7.01 12.21
C ARG A 95 -2.86 -5.59 12.34
N CYS A 96 -2.94 -4.88 11.22
CA CYS A 96 -3.46 -3.53 11.16
C CYS A 96 -4.14 -3.29 9.80
N LEU A 97 -4.92 -2.22 9.72
CA LEU A 97 -5.41 -1.69 8.46
C LEU A 97 -4.53 -0.52 8.04
N MET A 98 -4.20 -0.44 6.77
CA MET A 98 -3.52 0.72 6.19
C MET A 98 -4.53 1.49 5.33
N PRO A 99 -5.04 2.66 5.79
CA PRO A 99 -5.98 3.48 5.02
C PRO A 99 -5.35 4.01 3.73
N ALA A 100 -6.11 4.02 2.65
CA ALA A 100 -5.70 4.56 1.36
C ALA A 100 -6.90 5.03 0.55
N ASP A 101 -6.70 5.98 -0.38
CA ASP A 101 -7.69 6.32 -1.41
C ASP A 101 -7.37 5.66 -2.76
N GLY A 102 -6.26 4.92 -2.84
CA GLY A 102 -5.85 4.16 -4.00
C GLY A 102 -4.34 3.93 -4.02
N PHE A 103 -3.88 3.24 -5.04
CA PHE A 103 -2.47 2.95 -5.21
C PHE A 103 -2.02 3.07 -6.66
N TRP A 104 -0.71 3.13 -6.85
CA TRP A 104 -0.06 3.20 -8.14
C TRP A 104 0.57 1.87 -8.47
N GLU A 105 0.39 1.41 -9.71
CA GLU A 105 1.08 0.23 -10.23
C GLU A 105 1.53 0.47 -11.67
N TRP A 106 2.57 -0.24 -12.10
CA TRP A 106 3.19 -0.06 -13.40
C TRP A 106 3.06 -1.31 -14.25
N GLN A 107 2.34 -1.16 -15.36
CA GLN A 107 2.32 -2.19 -16.39
C GLN A 107 3.66 -2.21 -17.12
N ARG A 108 4.24 -3.39 -17.22
CA ARG A 108 5.39 -3.60 -18.11
C ARG A 108 4.85 -3.79 -19.53
N THR A 109 5.30 -2.97 -20.47
CA THR A 109 5.06 -3.20 -21.88
C THR A 109 5.98 -4.31 -22.38
N PHE A 110 5.45 -5.23 -23.16
CA PHE A 110 6.22 -6.36 -23.73
C PHE A 110 7.13 -5.94 -24.91
N ASP A 111 7.16 -4.67 -25.27
CA ASP A 111 8.03 -4.15 -26.31
C ASP A 111 9.42 -3.89 -25.73
N ASP A 112 10.34 -4.78 -26.03
CA ASP A 112 11.74 -4.75 -25.58
C ASP A 112 12.51 -3.48 -26.01
N SER A 113 11.98 -2.73 -27.01
CA SER A 113 12.69 -1.56 -27.57
C SER A 113 12.66 -0.31 -26.69
N ALA A 114 11.86 -0.25 -25.63
CA ALA A 114 11.66 1.01 -24.90
C ALA A 114 11.56 0.95 -23.39
N HIS A 115 11.73 -0.14 -22.67
CA HIS A 115 11.63 -0.22 -21.18
C HIS A 115 10.53 0.68 -20.54
N LYS A 116 9.51 1.06 -21.33
CA LYS A 116 8.49 2.03 -20.91
C LYS A 116 7.44 1.32 -20.08
N LYS A 117 7.41 1.64 -18.80
CA LYS A 117 6.34 1.23 -17.89
C LYS A 117 5.24 2.27 -17.97
N GLN A 118 3.98 1.86 -18.18
CA GLN A 118 2.84 2.73 -18.05
C GLN A 118 2.32 2.68 -16.62
N ALA A 119 2.21 3.86 -15.97
CA ALA A 119 1.64 3.99 -14.64
C ALA A 119 0.11 3.96 -14.70
N TYR A 120 -0.50 3.29 -13.73
CA TYR A 120 -1.95 3.23 -13.53
C TYR A 120 -2.30 3.65 -12.12
N ARG A 121 -3.38 4.41 -11.99
CA ARG A 121 -4.08 4.58 -10.73
C ARG A 121 -5.07 3.45 -10.55
N VAL A 122 -5.05 2.83 -9.37
CA VAL A 122 -6.05 1.86 -8.92
C VAL A 122 -6.78 2.46 -7.73
N HIS A 123 -8.11 2.48 -7.78
CA HIS A 123 -8.97 3.04 -6.73
C HIS A 123 -10.25 2.21 -6.60
N ARG A 124 -11.05 2.45 -5.55
CA ARG A 124 -12.36 1.79 -5.43
C ARG A 124 -13.36 2.36 -6.44
N THR A 125 -14.26 1.52 -6.92
CA THR A 125 -15.32 1.92 -7.87
C THR A 125 -16.34 2.86 -7.27
N ASP A 126 -16.51 2.84 -5.95
CA ASP A 126 -17.43 3.69 -5.18
C ASP A 126 -16.76 4.94 -4.59
N ASP A 127 -15.49 5.20 -4.95
CA ASP A 127 -14.66 6.29 -4.44
C ASP A 127 -14.51 6.35 -2.90
N GLN A 128 -14.90 5.28 -2.18
CA GLN A 128 -14.64 5.18 -0.75
C GLN A 128 -13.17 4.84 -0.48
N PRO A 129 -12.65 5.15 0.72
CA PRO A 129 -11.32 4.70 1.12
C PRO A 129 -11.22 3.18 1.09
N MET A 130 -10.05 2.66 0.74
CA MET A 130 -9.73 1.25 0.86
C MET A 130 -8.88 1.00 2.11
N ALA A 131 -8.98 -0.21 2.64
CA ALA A 131 -8.15 -0.69 3.73
C ALA A 131 -7.22 -1.78 3.21
N PHE A 132 -5.92 -1.52 3.15
CA PHE A 132 -4.97 -2.61 2.90
C PHE A 132 -4.75 -3.40 4.18
N GLY A 133 -4.73 -4.73 4.07
CA GLY A 133 -4.26 -5.59 5.15
C GLY A 133 -2.76 -5.36 5.38
N GLY A 134 -2.40 -5.02 6.61
CA GLY A 134 -1.02 -4.78 7.03
C GLY A 134 -0.63 -5.61 8.25
N ILE A 135 0.66 -5.79 8.41
CA ILE A 135 1.27 -6.32 9.63
C ILE A 135 2.35 -5.36 10.10
N TRP A 136 2.42 -5.10 11.40
CA TRP A 136 3.35 -4.13 11.96
C TRP A 136 4.27 -4.76 13.01
N GLU A 137 5.38 -4.10 13.30
CA GLU A 137 6.34 -4.50 14.31
C GLU A 137 6.84 -3.28 15.09
N HIS A 138 7.20 -3.54 16.33
CA HIS A 138 7.88 -2.61 17.21
C HIS A 138 9.31 -3.14 17.44
N TRP A 139 10.27 -2.44 16.88
CA TRP A 139 11.69 -2.71 17.06
C TRP A 139 12.24 -1.85 18.18
N LEU A 140 13.00 -2.46 19.10
CA LEU A 140 13.66 -1.80 20.22
C LEU A 140 15.16 -1.99 20.09
N GLY A 141 15.89 -0.89 20.00
CA GLY A 141 17.36 -0.86 19.97
C GLY A 141 17.98 -1.05 21.36
N VAL A 142 19.22 -1.51 21.38
CA VAL A 142 20.00 -1.65 22.62
C VAL A 142 20.31 -0.32 23.31
N ASP A 143 20.22 0.78 22.55
CA ASP A 143 20.38 2.16 23.01
C ASP A 143 19.04 2.79 23.48
N GLY A 144 17.96 2.00 23.50
CA GLY A 144 16.62 2.46 23.85
C GLY A 144 15.85 3.15 22.72
N SER A 145 16.39 3.21 21.50
CA SER A 145 15.64 3.71 20.34
C SER A 145 14.51 2.77 19.96
N GLU A 146 13.38 3.33 19.52
CA GLU A 146 12.18 2.58 19.16
C GLU A 146 11.73 2.93 17.74
N ILE A 147 11.36 1.93 16.95
CA ILE A 147 10.81 2.14 15.61
C ILE A 147 9.59 1.24 15.41
N GLU A 148 8.43 1.85 15.22
CA GLU A 148 7.27 1.15 14.72
C GLU A 148 7.28 1.15 13.19
N SER A 149 6.99 -0.01 12.60
CA SER A 149 7.08 -0.19 11.16
C SER A 149 6.04 -1.18 10.64
N VAL A 150 5.64 -1.05 9.38
CA VAL A 150 4.56 -1.83 8.76
C VAL A 150 4.98 -2.41 7.43
N ALA A 151 4.49 -3.62 7.11
CA ALA A 151 4.49 -4.20 5.78
C ALA A 151 3.06 -4.40 5.28
N MET A 152 2.81 -4.07 4.03
CA MET A 152 1.54 -4.34 3.34
C MET A 152 1.47 -5.80 2.92
N LEU A 153 0.34 -6.46 3.16
CA LEU A 153 0.12 -7.81 2.66
C LEU A 153 -0.23 -7.80 1.18
N THR A 154 0.35 -8.73 0.44
CA THR A 154 0.11 -8.87 -1.00
C THR A 154 -0.21 -10.30 -1.38
N CYS A 155 -1.14 -10.49 -2.31
CA CYS A 155 -1.55 -11.77 -2.89
C CYS A 155 -1.36 -11.79 -4.41
N GLU A 156 -1.71 -12.90 -5.04
CA GLU A 156 -1.89 -12.97 -6.49
C GLU A 156 -2.94 -11.97 -6.95
N PRO A 157 -2.85 -11.46 -8.18
CA PRO A 157 -3.78 -10.46 -8.69
C PRO A 157 -5.13 -11.11 -9.04
N ASN A 158 -6.23 -10.34 -8.89
CA ASN A 158 -7.47 -10.69 -9.58
C ASN A 158 -7.31 -10.48 -11.11
N ARG A 159 -8.32 -10.88 -11.90
CA ARG A 159 -8.28 -10.80 -13.37
C ARG A 159 -8.06 -9.38 -13.88
N LEU A 160 -8.58 -8.35 -13.20
CA LEU A 160 -8.38 -6.96 -13.60
C LEU A 160 -6.91 -6.54 -13.40
N MET A 161 -6.35 -6.78 -12.21
CA MET A 161 -4.98 -6.42 -11.87
C MET A 161 -3.93 -7.25 -12.63
N SER A 162 -4.25 -8.49 -13.03
CA SER A 162 -3.32 -9.35 -13.77
C SER A 162 -2.89 -8.75 -15.11
N LYS A 163 -3.69 -7.86 -15.69
CA LYS A 163 -3.37 -7.11 -16.92
C LYS A 163 -2.24 -6.08 -16.70
N ILE A 164 -2.01 -5.68 -15.46
CA ILE A 164 -1.05 -4.62 -15.09
C ILE A 164 0.14 -5.23 -14.37
N HIS A 165 -0.13 -6.05 -13.35
CA HIS A 165 0.91 -6.57 -12.47
C HIS A 165 0.55 -7.96 -11.95
N HIS A 166 1.56 -8.74 -11.57
CA HIS A 166 1.43 -10.12 -11.05
C HIS A 166 1.15 -10.18 -9.53
N ARG A 167 0.98 -9.04 -8.86
CA ARG A 167 0.64 -8.94 -7.42
C ARG A 167 -0.33 -7.79 -7.20
N MET A 168 -1.14 -7.91 -6.16
CA MET A 168 -1.98 -6.83 -5.65
C MET A 168 -1.99 -6.80 -4.11
N PRO A 169 -2.31 -5.66 -3.47
CA PRO A 169 -2.52 -5.61 -2.03
C PRO A 169 -3.75 -6.44 -1.62
N ILE A 170 -3.72 -6.97 -0.39
CA ILE A 170 -4.94 -7.44 0.26
C ILE A 170 -5.79 -6.20 0.56
N ILE A 171 -7.03 -6.17 0.03
CA ILE A 171 -8.00 -5.10 0.24
C ILE A 171 -9.15 -5.67 1.06
N LEU A 172 -9.22 -5.28 2.32
CA LEU A 172 -10.24 -5.73 3.26
C LEU A 172 -11.52 -4.89 3.13
N GLN A 173 -12.66 -5.54 3.29
CA GLN A 173 -13.95 -4.87 3.35
C GLN A 173 -14.30 -4.47 4.79
N PRO A 174 -15.18 -3.47 5.01
CA PRO A 174 -15.49 -2.97 6.35
C PRO A 174 -16.02 -4.04 7.33
N ASP A 175 -16.78 -5.01 6.85
CA ASP A 175 -17.30 -6.16 7.62
C ASP A 175 -16.20 -7.14 8.08
N GLN A 176 -15.01 -7.06 7.51
CA GLN A 176 -13.84 -7.88 7.88
C GLN A 176 -12.95 -7.21 8.93
N PHE A 177 -13.11 -5.91 9.20
CA PHE A 177 -12.16 -5.15 10.03
C PHE A 177 -12.05 -5.66 11.46
N ASP A 178 -13.16 -5.95 12.12
CA ASP A 178 -13.14 -6.47 13.49
C ASP A 178 -12.45 -7.83 13.56
N ALA A 179 -12.80 -8.74 12.67
CA ALA A 179 -12.19 -10.05 12.60
C ALA A 179 -10.70 -9.98 12.27
N TRP A 180 -10.30 -9.06 11.38
CA TRP A 180 -8.90 -8.83 11.02
C TRP A 180 -8.06 -8.29 12.18
N LEU A 181 -8.59 -7.33 12.93
CA LEU A 181 -7.89 -6.68 14.04
C LEU A 181 -7.90 -7.47 15.34
N ASP A 182 -8.77 -8.45 15.47
CA ASP A 182 -8.84 -9.31 16.66
C ASP A 182 -7.65 -10.28 16.71
N HIS A 183 -6.80 -10.12 17.72
CA HIS A 183 -5.53 -10.85 17.88
C HIS A 183 -5.64 -12.12 18.73
N GLN A 184 -6.84 -12.69 18.91
CA GLN A 184 -6.98 -13.98 19.59
C GLN A 184 -6.20 -15.08 18.82
N GLU A 185 -5.39 -15.82 19.55
CA GLU A 185 -4.54 -16.87 18.97
C GLU A 185 -5.23 -18.23 19.08
N THR A 186 -6.24 -18.47 18.22
CA THR A 186 -6.89 -19.79 18.10
C THR A 186 -6.74 -20.34 16.68
N PRO A 187 -6.79 -21.69 16.51
CA PRO A 187 -6.74 -22.30 15.17
C PRO A 187 -7.89 -21.82 14.27
N GLU A 188 -9.07 -21.58 14.83
CA GLU A 188 -10.26 -21.08 14.13
C GLU A 188 -10.00 -19.67 13.62
N LYS A 189 -9.43 -18.81 14.48
CA LYS A 189 -9.06 -17.44 14.11
C LYS A 189 -8.03 -17.41 13.00
N ASN A 190 -7.00 -18.24 13.10
CA ASN A 190 -5.98 -18.31 12.07
C ASN A 190 -6.55 -18.75 10.71
N ARG A 191 -7.54 -19.67 10.70
CA ARG A 191 -8.28 -20.03 9.48
C ARG A 191 -9.09 -18.87 8.95
N GLN A 192 -9.85 -18.19 9.80
CA GLN A 192 -10.62 -17.01 9.41
C GLN A 192 -9.71 -15.92 8.79
N ILE A 193 -8.55 -15.68 9.37
CA ILE A 193 -7.58 -14.74 8.80
C ILE A 193 -7.05 -15.24 7.45
N ALA A 194 -6.74 -16.53 7.32
CA ALA A 194 -6.26 -17.09 6.05
C ALA A 194 -7.29 -16.93 4.92
N ASP A 195 -8.58 -17.07 5.21
CA ASP A 195 -9.67 -16.90 4.26
C ASP A 195 -9.83 -15.44 3.76
N MET A 196 -9.33 -14.47 4.52
CA MET A 196 -9.28 -13.05 4.11
C MET A 196 -8.09 -12.71 3.21
N LEU A 197 -7.07 -13.59 3.15
CA LEU A 197 -5.83 -13.35 2.41
C LEU A 197 -5.95 -13.70 0.92
N VAL A 198 -7.03 -13.25 0.29
CA VAL A 198 -7.38 -13.49 -1.11
C VAL A 198 -7.53 -12.18 -1.88
N PRO A 199 -7.41 -12.20 -3.22
CA PRO A 199 -7.70 -11.03 -4.04
C PRO A 199 -9.12 -10.51 -3.81
N CYS A 200 -9.31 -9.20 -3.76
CA CYS A 200 -10.67 -8.64 -3.75
C CYS A 200 -11.41 -8.93 -5.06
N ALA A 201 -12.74 -8.89 -5.04
CA ALA A 201 -13.56 -9.03 -6.23
C ALA A 201 -13.25 -7.93 -7.27
N GLU A 202 -13.35 -8.23 -8.56
CA GLU A 202 -12.98 -7.32 -9.65
C GLU A 202 -13.78 -6.02 -9.65
N ASN A 203 -15.04 -6.09 -9.26
CA ASN A 203 -15.94 -4.94 -9.23
C ASN A 203 -15.67 -3.95 -8.07
N ILE A 204 -14.80 -4.31 -7.14
CA ILE A 204 -14.39 -3.43 -6.01
C ILE A 204 -13.45 -2.33 -6.48
N ILE A 205 -12.64 -2.61 -7.50
CA ILE A 205 -11.60 -1.69 -7.95
C ILE A 205 -11.77 -1.32 -9.42
N ALA A 206 -11.40 -0.09 -9.73
CA ALA A 206 -11.23 0.42 -11.09
C ALA A 206 -9.79 0.90 -11.28
N LEU A 207 -9.36 0.96 -12.54
CA LEU A 207 -8.03 1.46 -12.87
C LEU A 207 -8.06 2.26 -14.19
N TYR A 208 -7.15 3.22 -14.29
CA TYR A 208 -6.91 3.97 -15.51
C TYR A 208 -5.44 4.42 -15.60
N ALA A 209 -4.97 4.62 -16.83
CA ALA A 209 -3.62 5.09 -17.10
C ALA A 209 -3.44 6.53 -16.65
N VAL A 210 -2.28 6.85 -16.08
CA VAL A 210 -1.88 8.18 -15.63
C VAL A 210 -0.51 8.54 -16.17
N HIS A 211 -0.15 9.82 -16.07
CA HIS A 211 1.16 10.26 -16.51
C HIS A 211 2.29 9.65 -15.65
N ASN A 212 3.35 9.17 -16.28
CA ASN A 212 4.48 8.49 -15.61
C ASN A 212 5.29 9.38 -14.64
N ARG A 213 4.97 10.68 -14.53
CA ARG A 213 5.58 11.58 -13.54
C ARG A 213 5.38 11.12 -12.09
N VAL A 214 4.36 10.28 -11.84
CA VAL A 214 4.13 9.64 -10.53
C VAL A 214 5.31 8.76 -10.11
N GLY A 215 6.13 8.29 -11.03
CA GLY A 215 7.36 7.53 -10.76
C GLY A 215 8.39 8.31 -9.92
N ASN A 216 8.42 9.64 -10.04
CA ASN A 216 9.27 10.47 -9.19
C ASN A 216 8.57 10.77 -7.87
N VAL A 217 9.15 10.32 -6.75
CA VAL A 217 8.62 10.51 -5.38
C VAL A 217 8.49 11.97 -4.96
N ARG A 218 9.21 12.90 -5.61
CA ARG A 218 9.15 14.33 -5.32
C ARG A 218 7.86 14.97 -5.85
N ASN A 219 7.21 14.35 -6.83
CA ASN A 219 5.91 14.82 -7.33
C ASN A 219 4.83 14.38 -6.33
N ASN A 220 4.13 15.34 -5.74
CA ASN A 220 3.11 15.10 -4.73
C ASN A 220 2.00 16.15 -4.86
N ASP A 221 1.28 16.11 -5.98
CA ASP A 221 0.23 17.06 -6.35
C ASP A 221 -0.99 16.36 -6.97
N ALA A 222 -2.11 17.06 -7.05
CA ALA A 222 -3.39 16.52 -7.52
C ALA A 222 -3.36 16.09 -9.00
N ASP A 223 -2.48 16.67 -9.83
CA ASP A 223 -2.38 16.32 -11.24
C ASP A 223 -1.92 14.87 -11.48
N LEU A 224 -1.33 14.24 -10.46
CA LEU A 224 -0.99 12.82 -10.51
C LEU A 224 -2.22 11.91 -10.68
N LEU A 225 -3.40 12.39 -10.27
CA LEU A 225 -4.66 11.66 -10.35
C LEU A 225 -5.33 11.75 -11.72
N LEU A 226 -4.87 12.65 -12.58
CA LEU A 226 -5.52 12.90 -13.87
C LEU A 226 -5.33 11.71 -14.82
N PRO A 227 -6.41 11.22 -15.46
CA PRO A 227 -6.30 10.23 -16.51
C PRO A 227 -5.41 10.71 -17.65
N LEU A 228 -4.63 9.81 -18.21
CA LEU A 228 -3.85 10.09 -19.41
C LEU A 228 -4.81 10.37 -20.58
N ARG A 229 -4.67 11.53 -21.25
CA ARG A 229 -5.47 11.87 -22.43
C ARG A 229 -4.82 11.30 -23.69
N ASN A 230 -5.61 10.92 -24.69
CA ASN A 230 -5.10 10.40 -25.96
C ASN A 230 -4.10 11.34 -26.66
N SER A 231 -4.23 12.67 -26.44
CA SER A 231 -3.26 13.66 -26.92
C SER A 231 -1.87 13.50 -26.29
N ASP A 232 -1.79 13.01 -25.06
CA ASP A 232 -0.53 12.81 -24.35
C ASP A 232 0.19 11.51 -24.82
N GLU A 233 -0.56 10.55 -25.37
CA GLU A 233 0.02 9.38 -26.05
C GLU A 233 0.67 9.75 -27.38
N GLN A 234 0.06 10.66 -28.17
CA GLN A 234 0.62 11.13 -29.43
C GLN A 234 1.87 11.97 -29.26
N ALA A 235 1.97 12.78 -28.20
CA ALA A 235 3.17 13.55 -27.89
C ALA A 235 4.40 12.67 -27.55
N LYS A 236 4.20 11.43 -27.13
CA LYS A 236 5.27 10.46 -26.89
C LYS A 236 5.80 9.80 -28.17
N MET A 237 5.09 9.92 -29.30
CA MET A 237 5.44 9.32 -30.60
C MET A 237 6.21 10.30 -31.53
N VAL A 238 6.38 11.56 -31.17
CA VAL A 238 7.20 12.49 -31.96
C VAL A 238 8.67 12.28 -31.55
N PRO A 239 9.51 11.70 -32.41
CA PRO A 239 10.95 11.68 -32.17
C PRO A 239 11.45 13.14 -32.18
N ASN A 240 12.31 13.49 -31.23
CA ASN A 240 13.03 14.77 -31.24
C ASN A 240 13.69 14.94 -32.62
N GLY A 241 13.03 15.71 -33.47
CA GLY A 241 13.52 16.05 -34.80
C GLY A 241 14.76 16.92 -34.63
N THR A 242 15.86 16.41 -35.15
CA THR A 242 17.03 17.08 -35.69
C THR A 242 17.03 18.61 -35.54
N GLN A 243 17.85 19.14 -34.63
CA GLN A 243 18.38 20.47 -34.80
C GLN A 243 19.24 20.48 -36.07
N GLY A 244 18.67 20.97 -37.15
CA GLY A 244 19.39 21.29 -38.36
C GLY A 244 20.34 22.42 -38.06
N ASN A 245 21.66 22.18 -38.19
CA ASN A 245 22.66 23.21 -38.41
C ASN A 245 22.29 24.03 -39.66
N LEU A 246 22.10 25.31 -39.49
CA LEU A 246 22.22 26.29 -40.56
C LEU A 246 23.35 27.24 -40.21
N LEU A 247 24.42 27.08 -40.99
CA LEU A 247 25.48 28.02 -41.39
C LEU A 247 25.70 29.26 -40.54
#